data_da10f77367f7e9073a2445d6ddf1a3a4
#
_entry.id   da10f77367f7e9073a2445d6ddf1a3a4
#
_cell.length_a   1.000
_cell.length_b   1.000
_cell.length_c   1.000
_cell.angle_alpha   90.00
_cell.angle_beta   90.00
_cell.angle_gamma   90.00
#
_symmetry.space_group_name_H-M   'P 1'
#
loop_
_entity.id
_entity.type
_entity.pdbx_description
1 polymer ?
#
loop_
_entity_poly.entity_id
_entity_poly.type
_entity_poly.pdbx_seq_one_letter_code
_entity_poly.pdbx_strand_id
1 'polypeptide(L)'
;ANLIVGIGEITKVLPLQTYETTTDYTYPFWDLIFEHGIRTDLKKSKGFLLPYHEYMSLDEDYVKAQTGKSKQEVIDEIKITIPKLGNSQKIFNELSYGCEYVSNHSMLIILNVARKCLECVINHGLVGGNWKQQILWIDSQIAKVKDMIGPFPAFAEALSAIGVNYAFIIEQDLRNNGYCRVKDNPWEAFDKLMKDELSLPDSVYKSELTHYRILWKNTLSNQRQVLELLSRFEINSEVIKWWFDSPGCYDELLNNPYIISEESLIENYLPVTTEMIDLGIMADPKIQGKWTPKAPSLVESVIDNRRIRSFIISKLVASLSDGDTLISANEIELYIKDCLAADNHQLPYNYLMSNKEFIEEKTIYLNTDDRCALQLKEYKEIDDYLRKIFKGRASKDVKSPLKEDWNTIVKASIDGYNEANERCRNAVADQVKALEMFCSKRLSVLAGPAGTGKTTFVKAFLKSPQIKAEGTLLLAPTGKARVRLGNMSADIQALTIAQFLTRQGFFDWDTMTPCVPEDAEKRKYCGAKNVIIDECSMLTCKDFYVLMKALDLKNINRIILIGDPFQLPPIGPGRPFADLFNYLKDNKDEYLRSAITKLRYVVRTINTGDS
;
A
#
# COMPACT_ATOMS: atom_id res chain seq x y z
N ALA A 1 9.96 14.28 -1.82
CA ALA A 1 11.09 13.33 -1.76
C ALA A 1 12.17 13.93 -0.88
N ASN A 2 12.77 13.12 0.01
CA ASN A 2 13.87 13.55 0.84
C ASN A 2 15.17 13.38 0.08
N LEU A 3 16.06 14.37 0.20
CA LEU A 3 17.36 14.38 -0.45
C LEU A 3 18.44 14.04 0.59
N ILE A 4 19.18 12.96 0.35
CA ILE A 4 20.40 12.65 1.10
C ILE A 4 21.58 13.14 0.29
N VAL A 5 22.37 14.05 0.86
CA VAL A 5 23.51 14.67 0.18
C VAL A 5 24.85 14.06 0.55
N GLY A 6 24.90 13.29 1.63
CA GLY A 6 26.10 12.59 2.05
C GLY A 6 25.86 11.65 3.22
N ILE A 7 26.77 10.69 3.39
CA ILE A 7 26.82 9.74 4.52
C ILE A 7 28.26 9.67 5.03
N GLY A 8 28.43 9.66 6.34
CA GLY A 8 29.72 9.46 6.99
C GLY A 8 30.13 7.99 7.14
N GLU A 9 31.19 7.73 7.90
CA GLU A 9 31.66 6.36 8.17
C GLU A 9 30.70 5.61 9.09
N ILE A 10 30.35 4.36 8.73
CA ILE A 10 29.57 3.48 9.59
C ILE A 10 30.50 2.90 10.65
N THR A 11 30.37 3.33 11.90
CA THR A 11 31.21 2.86 13.01
C THR A 11 30.63 1.63 13.70
N LYS A 12 29.30 1.50 13.74
CA LYS A 12 28.59 0.41 14.41
C LYS A 12 27.23 0.21 13.75
N VAL A 13 26.83 -1.03 13.59
CA VAL A 13 25.43 -1.41 13.26
C VAL A 13 24.88 -2.15 14.48
N LEU A 14 23.77 -1.66 15.02
CA LEU A 14 23.13 -2.26 16.18
C LEU A 14 22.12 -3.32 15.72
N PRO A 15 22.03 -4.47 16.38
CA PRO A 15 20.94 -5.41 16.16
C PRO A 15 19.60 -4.83 16.62
N LEU A 16 18.49 -5.24 16.01
CA LEU A 16 17.13 -4.72 16.15
C LEU A 16 16.61 -4.51 17.59
N GLN A 17 17.25 -5.05 18.61
CA GLN A 17 16.68 -5.14 19.95
C GLN A 17 17.58 -4.71 21.10
N THR A 18 18.54 -3.86 20.89
CA THR A 18 19.30 -3.27 22.02
C THR A 18 18.60 -2.08 22.67
N TYR A 19 17.31 -1.92 22.45
CA TYR A 19 16.54 -0.75 22.88
C TYR A 19 16.41 -0.57 24.40
N GLU A 20 16.53 -1.63 25.19
CA GLU A 20 16.13 -1.52 26.60
C GLU A 20 17.25 -1.49 27.61
N THR A 21 18.52 -1.67 27.25
CA THR A 21 19.54 -1.98 28.28
C THR A 21 20.86 -1.21 28.24
N THR A 22 21.10 -0.30 27.31
CA THR A 22 22.40 0.39 27.29
C THR A 22 22.30 1.91 27.30
N THR A 23 22.93 2.53 28.31
CA THR A 23 23.09 3.97 28.46
C THR A 23 24.09 4.60 27.46
N ASP A 24 24.81 3.79 26.69
CA ASP A 24 25.74 4.24 25.65
C ASP A 24 25.13 3.99 24.27
N TYR A 25 24.18 4.84 23.90
CA TYR A 25 23.61 4.89 22.56
C TYR A 25 24.56 5.63 21.65
N THR A 26 25.22 4.90 20.76
CA THR A 26 25.82 5.47 19.56
C THR A 26 24.86 5.23 18.41
N TYR A 27 24.29 6.28 17.85
CA TYR A 27 23.47 6.25 16.62
C TYR A 27 24.41 6.22 15.40
N PRO A 28 24.76 5.06 14.86
CA PRO A 28 25.86 5.00 13.88
C PRO A 28 25.57 5.84 12.64
N PHE A 29 24.30 5.98 12.29
CA PHE A 29 23.90 6.76 11.13
C PHE A 29 23.83 8.27 11.43
N TRP A 30 23.23 8.65 12.55
CA TRP A 30 23.03 10.06 12.91
C TRP A 30 24.28 10.73 13.42
N ASP A 31 25.06 10.07 14.23
CA ASP A 31 26.34 10.56 14.72
C ASP A 31 27.27 10.85 13.54
N LEU A 32 27.28 9.99 12.52
CA LEU A 32 28.08 10.19 11.34
C LEU A 32 27.62 11.35 10.46
N ILE A 33 26.31 11.60 10.37
CA ILE A 33 25.76 12.77 9.67
C ILE A 33 26.06 14.06 10.45
N PHE A 34 25.97 14.05 11.77
CA PHE A 34 26.22 15.22 12.61
C PHE A 34 27.71 15.48 12.84
N GLU A 35 28.51 14.45 13.07
CA GLU A 35 29.94 14.56 13.35
C GLU A 35 30.76 15.00 12.14
N HIS A 36 30.38 14.53 10.96
CA HIS A 36 31.06 14.87 9.70
C HIS A 36 30.38 15.94 8.87
N GLY A 37 29.27 16.43 9.33
CA GLY A 37 28.44 17.48 8.75
C GLY A 37 28.63 17.76 7.25
N ILE A 38 27.57 17.98 6.56
CA ILE A 38 27.50 18.34 5.13
C ILE A 38 28.48 19.48 4.73
N ARG A 39 29.12 20.12 5.73
CA ARG A 39 30.01 21.29 5.58
C ARG A 39 31.52 20.98 5.63
N THR A 40 31.92 19.72 5.75
CA THR A 40 33.35 19.38 5.81
C THR A 40 33.96 19.32 4.44
N ASP A 41 35.23 19.72 4.37
CA ASP A 41 36.04 19.69 3.14
C ASP A 41 36.02 18.28 2.53
N LEU A 42 35.46 18.15 1.34
CA LEU A 42 35.35 16.90 0.57
C LEU A 42 36.66 16.15 0.41
N LYS A 43 37.80 16.85 0.55
CA LYS A 43 39.16 16.27 0.45
C LYS A 43 39.60 15.58 1.73
N LYS A 44 38.96 15.84 2.86
CA LYS A 44 39.38 15.35 4.19
C LYS A 44 38.37 14.49 4.90
N SER A 45 37.09 14.44 4.44
CA SER A 45 36.06 13.68 5.11
C SER A 45 36.13 12.19 4.79
N LYS A 46 35.95 11.36 5.80
CA LYS A 46 35.67 9.92 5.65
C LYS A 46 34.20 9.76 5.32
N GLY A 47 33.83 9.79 4.05
CA GLY A 47 32.46 9.69 3.64
C GLY A 47 32.28 9.97 2.16
N PHE A 48 31.06 10.26 1.77
CA PHE A 48 30.75 10.77 0.44
C PHE A 48 29.82 11.97 0.53
N LEU A 49 29.88 12.80 -0.50
CA LEU A 49 28.99 13.94 -0.68
C LEU A 49 28.60 14.02 -2.14
N LEU A 50 27.30 14.18 -2.43
CA LEU A 50 26.82 14.44 -3.77
C LEU A 50 26.96 15.93 -4.08
N PRO A 51 27.48 16.32 -5.26
CA PRO A 51 27.70 17.71 -5.64
C PRO A 51 26.39 18.40 -6.07
N TYR A 52 25.36 18.31 -5.26
CA TYR A 52 24.03 18.81 -5.61
C TYR A 52 23.99 20.33 -5.76
N HIS A 53 24.70 21.07 -4.90
CA HIS A 53 24.77 22.53 -4.97
C HIS A 53 25.52 23.00 -6.20
N GLU A 54 26.58 22.30 -6.57
CA GLU A 54 27.36 22.59 -7.77
C GLU A 54 26.50 22.40 -9.02
N TYR A 55 25.75 21.30 -9.10
CA TYR A 55 24.80 21.05 -10.20
C TYR A 55 23.68 22.09 -10.27
N MET A 56 23.15 22.53 -9.12
CA MET A 56 22.16 23.61 -9.08
C MET A 56 22.69 24.95 -9.59
N SER A 57 24.00 25.21 -9.49
CA SER A 57 24.63 26.44 -9.95
C SER A 57 25.04 26.41 -11.42
N LEU A 58 25.02 25.24 -12.09
CA LEU A 58 25.38 25.13 -13.51
C LEU A 58 24.39 25.86 -14.43
N ASP A 59 24.89 26.35 -15.55
CA ASP A 59 24.06 26.90 -16.62
C ASP A 59 23.33 25.79 -17.39
N GLU A 60 22.08 26.03 -17.79
CA GLU A 60 21.23 25.05 -18.47
C GLU A 60 21.79 24.68 -19.87
N ASP A 61 22.22 25.68 -20.63
CA ASP A 61 22.74 25.45 -21.98
C ASP A 61 24.07 24.68 -21.93
N TYR A 62 24.89 24.95 -20.92
CA TYR A 62 26.12 24.21 -20.67
C TYR A 62 25.83 22.73 -20.38
N VAL A 63 24.90 22.44 -19.46
CA VAL A 63 24.53 21.06 -19.11
C VAL A 63 24.01 20.33 -20.33
N LYS A 64 23.10 20.96 -21.08
CA LYS A 64 22.53 20.38 -22.30
C LYS A 64 23.57 20.11 -23.39
N ALA A 65 24.55 21.02 -23.56
CA ALA A 65 25.61 20.83 -24.52
C ALA A 65 26.54 19.65 -24.18
N GLN A 66 26.78 19.40 -22.86
CA GLN A 66 27.69 18.36 -22.41
C GLN A 66 27.02 16.98 -22.31
N THR A 67 25.74 16.92 -21.92
CA THR A 67 25.05 15.66 -21.59
C THR A 67 23.93 15.28 -22.57
N GLY A 68 23.46 16.23 -23.38
CA GLY A 68 22.27 16.07 -24.21
C GLY A 68 20.94 16.09 -23.45
N LYS A 69 20.97 16.28 -22.12
CA LYS A 69 19.84 16.26 -21.19
C LYS A 69 19.56 17.65 -20.62
N SER A 70 18.35 17.89 -20.16
CA SER A 70 18.04 19.08 -19.38
C SER A 70 18.75 19.06 -18.02
N LYS A 71 18.98 20.23 -17.43
CA LYS A 71 19.56 20.34 -16.10
C LYS A 71 18.75 19.59 -15.04
N GLN A 72 17.43 19.62 -15.15
CA GLN A 72 16.56 18.91 -14.22
C GLN A 72 16.71 17.38 -14.31
N GLU A 73 16.78 16.83 -15.52
CA GLU A 73 17.04 15.40 -15.73
C GLU A 73 18.36 14.96 -15.11
N VAL A 74 19.42 15.72 -15.32
CA VAL A 74 20.75 15.42 -14.76
C VAL A 74 20.77 15.53 -13.22
N ILE A 75 20.06 16.51 -12.65
CA ILE A 75 19.90 16.64 -11.20
C ILE A 75 19.09 15.45 -10.62
N ASP A 76 18.05 15.00 -11.31
CA ASP A 76 17.24 13.88 -10.85
C ASP A 76 18.02 12.55 -10.87
N GLU A 77 18.99 12.40 -11.77
CA GLU A 77 19.88 11.22 -11.81
C GLU A 77 20.86 11.13 -10.64
N ILE A 78 21.26 12.26 -10.05
CA ILE A 78 22.16 12.30 -8.88
C ILE A 78 21.42 12.44 -7.56
N LYS A 79 20.11 12.48 -7.59
CA LYS A 79 19.27 12.68 -6.42
C LYS A 79 18.96 11.33 -5.77
N ILE A 80 19.38 11.16 -4.53
CA ILE A 80 18.96 10.00 -3.76
C ILE A 80 17.47 10.15 -3.42
N THR A 81 16.65 9.45 -4.15
CA THR A 81 15.23 9.31 -3.85
C THR A 81 14.99 7.93 -3.26
N ILE A 82 14.31 7.88 -2.13
CA ILE A 82 13.79 6.62 -1.62
C ILE A 82 12.71 6.20 -2.61
N PRO A 83 12.84 5.03 -3.27
CA PRO A 83 11.84 4.58 -4.23
C PRO A 83 10.46 4.57 -3.58
N LYS A 84 9.42 4.97 -4.31
CA LYS A 84 8.02 4.81 -3.89
C LYS A 84 7.59 3.32 -3.98
N LEU A 85 8.30 2.45 -3.35
CA LEU A 85 7.97 1.06 -3.13
C LEU A 85 7.22 0.96 -1.80
N GLY A 86 6.41 -0.06 -1.61
CA GLY A 86 5.60 -0.25 -0.40
C GLY A 86 6.37 -0.09 0.92
N ASN A 87 7.70 -0.16 0.89
CA ASN A 87 8.61 0.06 2.01
C ASN A 87 9.30 1.41 2.07
N SER A 88 9.04 2.31 1.14
CA SER A 88 9.68 3.63 1.18
C SER A 88 9.39 4.35 2.50
N GLN A 89 8.23 4.10 3.10
CA GLN A 89 7.85 4.66 4.38
C GLN A 89 8.70 4.08 5.54
N LYS A 90 9.00 2.78 5.53
CA LYS A 90 9.88 2.16 6.54
C LYS A 90 11.30 2.73 6.44
N ILE A 91 11.88 2.70 5.24
CA ILE A 91 13.21 3.26 4.99
C ILE A 91 13.23 4.75 5.34
N PHE A 92 12.19 5.49 4.97
CA PHE A 92 12.03 6.90 5.31
C PHE A 92 11.99 7.11 6.83
N ASN A 93 11.20 6.33 7.55
CA ASN A 93 11.08 6.42 9.00
C ASN A 93 12.40 6.09 9.71
N GLU A 94 13.13 5.07 9.23
CA GLU A 94 14.44 4.69 9.78
C GLU A 94 15.50 5.77 9.53
N LEU A 95 15.40 6.51 8.42
CA LEU A 95 16.35 7.55 8.03
C LEU A 95 15.88 8.96 8.42
N SER A 96 14.70 9.12 9.01
CA SER A 96 14.14 10.41 9.42
C SER A 96 14.49 10.74 10.87
N TYR A 97 14.21 11.99 11.26
CA TYR A 97 14.42 12.45 12.62
C TYR A 97 13.67 11.59 13.65
N GLY A 98 14.39 11.13 14.67
CA GLY A 98 13.87 10.39 15.81
C GLY A 98 13.89 8.87 15.65
N CYS A 99 14.42 8.33 14.56
CA CYS A 99 14.69 6.91 14.46
C CYS A 99 16.08 6.58 15.03
N GLU A 100 16.12 5.73 16.04
CA GLU A 100 17.35 5.34 16.73
C GLU A 100 18.06 4.16 16.08
N TYR A 101 17.41 3.55 15.10
CA TYR A 101 17.87 2.34 14.45
C TYR A 101 17.63 2.38 12.94
N VAL A 102 18.63 1.93 12.18
CA VAL A 102 18.53 1.71 10.72
C VAL A 102 18.82 0.26 10.43
N SER A 103 17.90 -0.44 9.80
CA SER A 103 18.09 -1.85 9.43
C SER A 103 19.22 -2.03 8.42
N ASN A 104 19.87 -3.19 8.46
CA ASN A 104 20.92 -3.53 7.50
C ASN A 104 20.44 -3.42 6.06
N HIS A 105 19.21 -3.82 5.82
CA HIS A 105 18.56 -3.73 4.52
C HIS A 105 18.42 -2.27 4.04
N SER A 106 17.84 -1.39 4.86
CA SER A 106 17.73 0.05 4.54
C SER A 106 19.09 0.68 4.28
N MET A 107 20.09 0.32 5.08
CA MET A 107 21.46 0.78 4.91
C MET A 107 22.05 0.33 3.57
N LEU A 108 21.88 -0.93 3.18
CA LEU A 108 22.37 -1.43 1.89
C LEU A 108 21.69 -0.75 0.71
N ILE A 109 20.37 -0.51 0.78
CA ILE A 109 19.64 0.21 -0.27
C ILE A 109 20.23 1.62 -0.45
N ILE A 110 20.36 2.38 0.63
CA ILE A 110 20.88 3.76 0.58
C ILE A 110 22.30 3.82 0.05
N LEU A 111 23.17 2.91 0.51
CA LEU A 111 24.55 2.85 0.02
C LEU A 111 24.63 2.52 -1.48
N ASN A 112 23.81 1.57 -1.95
CA ASN A 112 23.75 1.23 -3.38
C ASN A 112 23.20 2.38 -4.23
N VAL A 113 22.16 3.07 -3.77
CA VAL A 113 21.61 4.24 -4.47
C VAL A 113 22.64 5.38 -4.50
N ALA A 114 23.33 5.65 -3.39
CA ALA A 114 24.39 6.65 -3.32
C ALA A 114 25.54 6.35 -4.27
N ARG A 115 25.95 5.07 -4.35
CA ARG A 115 26.96 4.58 -5.29
C ARG A 115 26.55 4.88 -6.74
N LYS A 116 25.32 4.55 -7.10
CA LYS A 116 24.75 4.80 -8.44
C LYS A 116 24.75 6.30 -8.78
N CYS A 117 24.34 7.15 -7.83
CA CYS A 117 24.37 8.60 -8.01
C CYS A 117 25.80 9.13 -8.30
N LEU A 118 26.82 8.62 -7.58
CA LEU A 118 28.21 9.00 -7.84
C LEU A 118 28.72 8.48 -9.19
N GLU A 119 28.27 7.32 -9.66
CA GLU A 119 28.56 6.85 -11.01
C GLU A 119 27.97 7.78 -12.07
N CYS A 120 26.74 8.27 -11.88
CA CYS A 120 26.14 9.29 -12.74
C CYS A 120 26.96 10.58 -12.74
N VAL A 121 27.43 11.05 -11.57
CA VAL A 121 28.30 12.24 -11.47
C VAL A 121 29.59 12.07 -12.28
N ILE A 122 30.20 10.88 -12.22
CA ILE A 122 31.42 10.57 -13.01
C ILE A 122 31.08 10.58 -14.50
N ASN A 123 29.98 9.96 -14.89
CA ASN A 123 29.59 9.87 -16.30
C ASN A 123 29.20 11.23 -16.90
N HIS A 124 28.60 12.09 -16.12
CA HIS A 124 28.29 13.46 -16.55
C HIS A 124 29.52 14.30 -16.79
N GLY A 125 30.55 14.14 -15.96
CA GLY A 125 31.81 14.93 -16.09
C GLY A 125 31.66 16.42 -15.88
N LEU A 126 30.55 16.90 -15.33
CA LEU A 126 30.19 18.32 -15.19
C LEU A 126 30.90 19.00 -14.03
N VAL A 127 31.19 18.27 -12.97
CA VAL A 127 31.76 18.79 -11.74
C VAL A 127 32.99 17.98 -11.35
N GLY A 128 34.08 18.69 -11.05
CA GLY A 128 35.33 18.08 -10.59
C GLY A 128 35.25 17.63 -9.13
N GLY A 129 35.81 16.46 -8.83
CA GLY A 129 35.86 15.92 -7.47
C GLY A 129 36.57 14.58 -7.40
N ASN A 130 36.71 14.05 -6.17
CA ASN A 130 37.36 12.76 -5.92
C ASN A 130 36.32 11.60 -5.87
N TRP A 131 35.43 11.56 -6.85
CA TRP A 131 34.25 10.68 -6.88
C TRP A 131 34.62 9.19 -6.86
N LYS A 132 35.67 8.79 -7.57
CA LYS A 132 36.15 7.40 -7.57
C LYS A 132 36.56 6.94 -6.18
N GLN A 133 37.22 7.79 -5.39
CA GLN A 133 37.58 7.43 -4.02
C GLN A 133 36.37 7.34 -3.10
N GLN A 134 35.35 8.18 -3.32
CA GLN A 134 34.09 8.10 -2.59
C GLN A 134 33.34 6.81 -2.92
N ILE A 135 33.31 6.37 -4.17
CA ILE A 135 32.74 5.06 -4.54
C ILE A 135 33.48 3.91 -3.82
N LEU A 136 34.83 3.92 -3.82
CA LEU A 136 35.60 2.90 -3.09
C LEU A 136 35.28 2.90 -1.59
N TRP A 137 35.05 4.08 -1.01
CA TRP A 137 34.61 4.17 0.37
C TRP A 137 33.22 3.57 0.56
N ILE A 138 32.23 3.88 -0.28
CA ILE A 138 30.88 3.28 -0.24
C ILE A 138 30.99 1.76 -0.38
N ASP A 139 31.77 1.25 -1.34
CA ASP A 139 31.96 -0.19 -1.54
C ASP A 139 32.52 -0.86 -0.27
N SER A 140 33.43 -0.15 0.43
CA SER A 140 33.95 -0.64 1.72
C SER A 140 32.87 -0.69 2.82
N GLN A 141 31.94 0.28 2.84
CA GLN A 141 30.83 0.28 3.80
C GLN A 141 29.82 -0.81 3.47
N ILE A 142 29.47 -1.00 2.20
CA ILE A 142 28.62 -2.10 1.75
C ILE A 142 29.23 -3.44 2.19
N ALA A 143 30.54 -3.61 1.99
CA ALA A 143 31.24 -4.83 2.43
C ALA A 143 31.16 -5.02 3.95
N LYS A 144 31.37 -3.95 4.76
CA LYS A 144 31.25 -4.02 6.22
C LYS A 144 29.83 -4.42 6.67
N VAL A 145 28.77 -3.80 6.08
CA VAL A 145 27.39 -4.15 6.41
C VAL A 145 27.13 -5.62 6.07
N LYS A 146 27.54 -6.07 4.88
CA LYS A 146 27.40 -7.49 4.49
C LYS A 146 28.18 -8.45 5.40
N ASP A 147 29.33 -8.03 5.91
CA ASP A 147 30.10 -8.84 6.87
C ASP A 147 29.43 -8.92 8.25
N MET A 148 28.68 -7.91 8.64
CA MET A 148 27.91 -7.91 9.90
C MET A 148 26.58 -8.66 9.79
N ILE A 149 26.02 -8.82 8.61
CA ILE A 149 24.84 -9.64 8.37
C ILE A 149 25.26 -11.11 8.39
N GLY A 150 24.64 -11.91 9.24
CA GLY A 150 24.79 -13.38 9.24
C GLY A 150 23.74 -14.06 8.37
N PRO A 151 23.86 -15.39 8.17
CA PRO A 151 22.88 -16.16 7.41
C PRO A 151 21.50 -16.28 8.09
N PHE A 152 21.38 -15.92 9.38
CA PHE A 152 20.17 -16.04 10.18
C PHE A 152 19.95 -14.79 11.05
N PRO A 153 19.67 -13.61 10.45
CA PRO A 153 19.57 -12.35 11.18
C PRO A 153 18.37 -12.29 12.15
N ALA A 154 17.31 -13.05 11.88
CA ALA A 154 16.11 -13.09 12.73
C ALA A 154 16.02 -14.37 13.58
N PHE A 155 17.14 -14.95 13.98
CA PHE A 155 17.13 -16.16 14.81
C PHE A 155 16.40 -15.97 16.14
N ALA A 156 16.71 -14.90 16.88
CA ALA A 156 16.02 -14.62 18.15
C ALA A 156 14.54 -14.31 17.94
N GLU A 157 14.18 -13.60 16.86
CA GLU A 157 12.78 -13.36 16.49
C GLU A 157 12.02 -14.67 16.23
N ALA A 158 12.66 -15.63 15.56
CA ALA A 158 12.07 -16.94 15.30
C ALA A 158 11.86 -17.76 16.59
N LEU A 159 12.79 -17.66 17.54
CA LEU A 159 12.61 -18.27 18.87
C LEU A 159 11.50 -17.59 19.65
N SER A 160 11.42 -16.25 19.61
CA SER A 160 10.35 -15.49 20.26
C SER A 160 8.97 -15.84 19.70
N ALA A 161 8.87 -16.04 18.37
CA ALA A 161 7.62 -16.42 17.71
C ALA A 161 7.03 -17.75 18.22
N ILE A 162 7.87 -18.67 18.67
CA ILE A 162 7.45 -19.96 19.24
C ILE A 162 7.33 -19.95 20.78
N GLY A 163 7.47 -18.77 21.43
CA GLY A 163 7.26 -18.63 22.86
C GLY A 163 8.52 -18.73 23.74
N VAL A 164 9.72 -18.56 23.17
CA VAL A 164 10.97 -18.44 23.94
C VAL A 164 11.14 -16.99 24.38
N ASN A 165 10.70 -16.64 25.57
CA ASN A 165 10.69 -15.27 26.09
C ASN A 165 12.08 -14.60 26.20
N TYR A 166 13.14 -15.40 26.42
CA TYR A 166 14.52 -14.90 26.56
C TYR A 166 15.35 -15.14 25.28
N ALA A 167 14.72 -15.20 24.12
CA ALA A 167 15.36 -15.56 22.84
C ALA A 167 16.62 -14.74 22.53
N PHE A 168 16.56 -13.42 22.74
CA PHE A 168 17.70 -12.52 22.47
C PHE A 168 18.85 -12.70 23.44
N ILE A 169 18.55 -12.96 24.72
CA ILE A 169 19.57 -13.24 25.72
C ILE A 169 20.25 -14.57 25.39
N ILE A 170 19.47 -15.58 24.99
CA ILE A 170 20.01 -16.88 24.56
C ILE A 170 20.93 -16.71 23.34
N GLU A 171 20.52 -15.96 22.32
CA GLU A 171 21.36 -15.67 21.17
C GLU A 171 22.66 -14.97 21.58
N GLN A 172 22.56 -13.94 22.42
CA GLN A 172 23.72 -13.20 22.92
C GLN A 172 24.67 -14.09 23.73
N ASP A 173 24.13 -14.93 24.60
CA ASP A 173 24.94 -15.87 25.39
C ASP A 173 25.64 -16.91 24.52
N LEU A 174 24.95 -17.47 23.51
CA LEU A 174 25.57 -18.37 22.53
C LEU A 174 26.74 -17.69 21.80
N ARG A 175 26.61 -16.42 21.45
CA ARG A 175 27.66 -15.64 20.78
C ARG A 175 28.81 -15.31 21.74
N ASN A 176 28.52 -14.80 22.91
CA ASN A 176 29.52 -14.36 23.90
C ASN A 176 30.37 -15.53 24.44
N ASN A 177 29.79 -16.71 24.54
CA ASN A 177 30.52 -17.92 24.96
C ASN A 177 31.20 -18.67 23.79
N GLY A 178 31.18 -18.11 22.59
CA GLY A 178 31.88 -18.64 21.43
C GLY A 178 31.26 -19.88 20.79
N TYR A 179 30.03 -20.24 21.16
CA TYR A 179 29.30 -21.37 20.58
C TYR A 179 28.73 -21.07 19.18
N CYS A 180 28.52 -19.80 18.87
CA CYS A 180 28.01 -19.36 17.58
C CYS A 180 28.57 -17.98 17.24
N ARG A 181 29.20 -17.83 16.07
CA ARG A 181 29.58 -16.54 15.50
C ARG A 181 28.48 -16.01 14.61
N VAL A 182 28.55 -14.73 14.21
CA VAL A 182 27.55 -14.11 13.31
C VAL A 182 27.37 -14.88 12.00
N LYS A 183 28.46 -15.50 11.49
CA LYS A 183 28.46 -16.30 10.24
C LYS A 183 28.19 -17.79 10.43
N ASP A 184 27.92 -18.23 11.64
CA ASP A 184 27.60 -19.63 11.93
C ASP A 184 26.07 -19.84 11.96
N ASN A 185 25.65 -21.11 11.90
CA ASN A 185 24.24 -21.47 12.06
C ASN A 185 23.86 -21.51 13.55
N PRO A 186 23.07 -20.57 14.07
CA PRO A 186 22.70 -20.55 15.49
C PRO A 186 21.77 -21.71 15.86
N TRP A 187 21.01 -22.27 14.90
CA TRP A 187 20.14 -23.42 15.16
C TRP A 187 20.88 -24.66 15.61
N GLU A 188 22.13 -24.89 15.10
CA GLU A 188 22.96 -25.99 15.56
C GLU A 188 23.36 -25.82 17.04
N ALA A 189 23.74 -24.61 17.44
CA ALA A 189 24.11 -24.33 18.82
C ALA A 189 22.89 -24.41 19.74
N PHE A 190 21.74 -23.90 19.30
CA PHE A 190 20.49 -23.97 20.05
C PHE A 190 20.01 -25.42 20.21
N ASP A 191 20.08 -26.24 19.17
CA ASP A 191 19.71 -27.68 19.25
C ASP A 191 20.56 -28.44 20.27
N LYS A 192 21.88 -28.15 20.31
CA LYS A 192 22.79 -28.71 21.36
C LYS A 192 22.43 -28.23 22.75
N LEU A 193 22.05 -26.93 22.92
CA LEU A 193 21.59 -26.40 24.20
C LEU A 193 20.29 -27.08 24.66
N MET A 194 19.36 -27.31 23.75
CA MET A 194 18.09 -28.00 24.05
C MET A 194 18.30 -29.49 24.38
N LYS A 195 19.33 -30.13 23.82
CA LYS A 195 19.71 -31.51 24.12
C LYS A 195 20.61 -31.69 25.36
N ASP A 196 20.89 -30.57 26.06
CA ASP A 196 21.83 -30.59 27.22
C ASP A 196 23.29 -30.93 26.86
N GLU A 197 23.64 -30.72 25.60
CA GLU A 197 25.02 -30.93 25.12
C GLU A 197 25.90 -29.67 25.27
N LEU A 198 25.27 -28.51 25.56
CA LEU A 198 25.92 -27.25 25.88
C LEU A 198 25.50 -26.76 27.23
N SER A 199 26.44 -26.23 28.02
CA SER A 199 26.19 -25.53 29.27
C SER A 199 26.52 -24.05 29.13
N LEU A 200 25.56 -23.20 29.37
CA LEU A 200 25.76 -21.76 29.46
C LEU A 200 25.97 -21.35 30.95
N PRO A 201 26.73 -20.27 31.19
CA PRO A 201 26.88 -19.73 32.54
C PRO A 201 25.53 -19.38 33.17
N ASP A 202 25.51 -19.08 34.48
CA ASP A 202 24.27 -18.71 35.18
C ASP A 202 23.57 -17.54 34.47
N SER A 203 22.42 -17.85 33.85
CA SER A 203 21.63 -16.93 33.05
C SER A 203 20.22 -16.82 33.60
N VAL A 204 19.58 -15.67 33.36
CA VAL A 204 18.22 -15.35 33.83
C VAL A 204 17.15 -16.34 33.34
N TYR A 205 17.40 -17.06 32.26
CA TYR A 205 16.45 -18.02 31.67
C TYR A 205 16.68 -19.47 32.13
N LYS A 206 17.59 -19.72 33.08
CA LYS A 206 17.93 -21.08 33.55
C LYS A 206 16.70 -21.85 34.05
N SER A 207 15.80 -21.15 34.77
CA SER A 207 14.53 -21.71 35.25
C SER A 207 13.59 -22.14 34.09
N GLU A 208 13.67 -21.49 32.97
CA GLU A 208 12.80 -21.70 31.82
C GLU A 208 13.33 -22.77 30.84
N LEU A 209 14.62 -23.18 30.95
CA LEU A 209 15.24 -24.12 30.02
C LEU A 209 14.48 -25.45 29.89
N THR A 210 13.91 -25.95 31.00
CA THR A 210 13.12 -27.19 30.98
C THR A 210 11.86 -27.01 30.12
N HIS A 211 11.21 -25.86 30.23
CA HIS A 211 10.05 -25.51 29.41
C HIS A 211 10.45 -25.39 27.92
N TYR A 212 11.54 -24.70 27.61
CA TYR A 212 12.03 -24.54 26.23
C TYR A 212 12.46 -25.87 25.60
N ARG A 213 13.03 -26.80 26.37
CA ARG A 213 13.35 -28.15 25.89
C ARG A 213 12.11 -28.94 25.49
N ILE A 214 11.03 -28.85 26.28
CA ILE A 214 9.74 -29.48 25.96
C ILE A 214 9.15 -28.87 24.68
N LEU A 215 9.13 -27.54 24.60
CA LEU A 215 8.65 -26.79 23.45
C LEU A 215 9.40 -27.18 22.19
N TRP A 216 10.74 -27.17 22.22
CA TRP A 216 11.58 -27.53 21.08
C TRP A 216 11.43 -29.02 20.67
N LYS A 217 11.29 -29.91 21.65
CA LYS A 217 11.03 -31.33 21.39
C LYS A 217 9.70 -31.55 20.67
N ASN A 218 8.69 -30.75 21.00
CA ASN A 218 7.35 -30.85 20.39
C ASN A 218 7.27 -30.16 19.02
N THR A 219 8.20 -29.30 18.66
CA THR A 219 8.27 -28.65 17.36
C THR A 219 8.59 -29.67 16.28
N LEU A 220 7.71 -29.85 15.31
CA LEU A 220 7.82 -30.84 14.24
C LEU A 220 8.95 -30.49 13.26
N SER A 221 9.42 -31.48 12.50
CA SER A 221 10.52 -31.29 11.55
C SER A 221 10.22 -30.24 10.47
N ASN A 222 9.00 -30.24 9.91
CA ASN A 222 8.57 -29.23 8.93
C ASN A 222 8.47 -27.83 9.55
N GLN A 223 8.01 -27.72 10.80
CA GLN A 223 7.98 -26.45 11.53
C GLN A 223 9.40 -25.90 11.76
N ARG A 224 10.38 -26.77 12.09
CA ARG A 224 11.78 -26.37 12.22
C ARG A 224 12.38 -25.87 10.90
N GLN A 225 12.03 -26.51 9.78
CA GLN A 225 12.45 -26.07 8.44
C GLN A 225 11.89 -24.67 8.11
N VAL A 226 10.64 -24.43 8.44
CA VAL A 226 10.00 -23.10 8.26
C VAL A 226 10.66 -22.05 9.15
N LEU A 227 10.93 -22.35 10.44
CA LEU A 227 11.63 -21.43 11.33
C LEU A 227 13.06 -21.13 10.83
N GLU A 228 13.78 -22.15 10.36
CA GLU A 228 15.11 -21.97 9.79
C GLU A 228 15.06 -21.07 8.56
N LEU A 229 14.08 -21.26 7.67
CA LEU A 229 13.90 -20.39 6.50
C LEU A 229 13.53 -18.95 6.92
N LEU A 230 12.53 -18.77 7.76
CA LEU A 230 12.05 -17.45 8.17
C LEU A 230 13.13 -16.66 8.93
N SER A 231 13.97 -17.33 9.73
CA SER A 231 15.06 -16.68 10.45
C SER A 231 16.18 -16.13 9.54
N ARG A 232 16.18 -16.46 8.25
CA ARG A 232 17.11 -15.91 7.26
C ARG A 232 16.75 -14.49 6.81
N PHE A 233 15.54 -14.03 7.10
CA PHE A 233 15.05 -12.72 6.68
C PHE A 233 15.06 -11.75 7.88
N GLU A 234 15.34 -10.48 7.63
CA GLU A 234 15.30 -9.43 8.67
C GLU A 234 13.84 -9.03 8.95
N ILE A 235 13.06 -9.94 9.54
CA ILE A 235 11.64 -9.81 9.85
C ILE A 235 11.40 -10.02 11.34
N ASN A 236 10.31 -9.46 11.87
CA ASN A 236 9.99 -9.55 13.30
C ASN A 236 9.24 -10.85 13.66
N SER A 237 9.13 -11.08 14.97
CA SER A 237 8.48 -12.27 15.51
C SER A 237 6.99 -12.39 15.19
N GLU A 238 6.28 -11.28 14.96
CA GLU A 238 4.86 -11.28 14.59
C GLU A 238 4.65 -11.86 13.19
N VAL A 239 5.46 -11.42 12.22
CA VAL A 239 5.44 -11.96 10.85
C VAL A 239 5.85 -13.44 10.86
N ILE A 240 6.90 -13.80 11.61
CA ILE A 240 7.33 -15.20 11.72
C ILE A 240 6.22 -16.06 12.33
N LYS A 241 5.58 -15.56 13.39
CA LYS A 241 4.50 -16.28 14.08
C LYS A 241 3.31 -16.51 13.16
N TRP A 242 2.91 -15.51 12.39
CA TRP A 242 1.80 -15.65 11.44
C TRP A 242 2.04 -16.80 10.44
N TRP A 243 3.23 -16.86 9.84
CA TRP A 243 3.62 -17.94 8.93
C TRP A 243 3.76 -19.29 9.63
N PHE A 244 4.30 -19.30 10.85
CA PHE A 244 4.46 -20.51 11.66
C PHE A 244 3.11 -21.10 12.09
N ASP A 245 2.14 -20.27 12.40
CA ASP A 245 0.78 -20.69 12.78
C ASP A 245 -0.10 -21.05 11.56
N SER A 246 0.45 -21.00 10.34
CA SER A 246 -0.22 -21.30 9.07
C SER A 246 0.32 -22.56 8.38
N PRO A 247 0.17 -23.76 8.95
CA PRO A 247 0.80 -24.98 8.44
C PRO A 247 0.35 -25.38 7.02
N GLY A 248 -0.83 -24.92 6.58
CA GLY A 248 -1.31 -25.12 5.22
C GLY A 248 -0.47 -24.43 4.14
N CYS A 249 0.32 -23.42 4.52
CA CYS A 249 1.16 -22.64 3.58
C CYS A 249 2.61 -23.07 3.57
N TYR A 250 3.03 -24.05 4.36
CA TYR A 250 4.45 -24.41 4.50
C TYR A 250 5.10 -24.86 3.20
N ASP A 251 4.43 -25.69 2.43
CA ASP A 251 4.99 -26.19 1.15
C ASP A 251 5.13 -25.02 0.14
N GLU A 252 4.16 -24.14 0.09
CA GLU A 252 4.22 -22.95 -0.77
C GLU A 252 5.36 -22.02 -0.33
N LEU A 253 5.47 -21.75 0.96
CA LEU A 253 6.53 -20.92 1.55
C LEU A 253 7.93 -21.47 1.28
N LEU A 254 8.13 -22.78 1.46
CA LEU A 254 9.42 -23.44 1.21
C LEU A 254 9.77 -23.42 -0.29
N ASN A 255 8.79 -23.51 -1.18
CA ASN A 255 9.00 -23.46 -2.62
C ASN A 255 9.17 -22.02 -3.14
N ASN A 256 8.46 -21.07 -2.55
CA ASN A 256 8.50 -19.66 -2.95
C ASN A 256 8.59 -18.71 -1.75
N PRO A 257 9.78 -18.48 -1.17
CA PRO A 257 9.95 -17.57 -0.05
C PRO A 257 9.53 -16.11 -0.33
N TYR A 258 9.49 -15.69 -1.61
CA TYR A 258 9.02 -14.36 -1.98
C TYR A 258 7.53 -14.13 -1.68
N ILE A 259 6.76 -15.19 -1.40
CA ILE A 259 5.36 -15.03 -0.99
C ILE A 259 5.26 -14.20 0.30
N ILE A 260 6.28 -14.20 1.15
CA ILE A 260 6.32 -13.36 2.36
C ILE A 260 6.23 -11.87 1.97
N SER A 261 6.97 -11.44 0.95
CA SER A 261 6.90 -10.06 0.48
C SER A 261 5.60 -9.79 -0.29
N GLU A 262 5.14 -10.72 -1.10
CA GLU A 262 3.90 -10.59 -1.86
C GLU A 262 2.68 -10.39 -0.95
N GLU A 263 2.52 -11.22 0.09
CA GLU A 263 1.40 -11.14 1.05
C GLU A 263 1.53 -9.92 1.99
N SER A 264 2.73 -9.61 2.49
CA SER A 264 2.93 -8.48 3.39
C SER A 264 2.61 -7.13 2.75
N LEU A 265 2.78 -7.02 1.44
CA LEU A 265 2.46 -5.81 0.69
C LEU A 265 0.95 -5.66 0.48
N ILE A 266 0.22 -6.76 0.27
CA ILE A 266 -1.22 -6.75 0.00
C ILE A 266 -2.02 -6.56 1.29
N GLU A 267 -1.60 -7.19 2.40
CA GLU A 267 -2.35 -7.25 3.65
C GLU A 267 -2.02 -6.15 4.67
N ASN A 268 -1.19 -5.16 4.32
CA ASN A 268 -0.77 -4.07 5.22
C ASN A 268 -0.03 -4.50 6.50
N TYR A 269 0.56 -5.68 6.54
CA TYR A 269 1.51 -6.05 7.59
C TYR A 269 2.80 -5.23 7.48
N LEU A 270 3.69 -5.36 8.48
CA LEU A 270 5.02 -4.74 8.40
C LEU A 270 5.68 -5.15 7.08
N PRO A 271 5.93 -4.18 6.18
CA PRO A 271 6.24 -4.51 4.81
C PRO A 271 7.59 -5.22 4.72
N VAL A 272 7.58 -6.40 4.11
CA VAL A 272 8.77 -7.20 3.78
C VAL A 272 9.05 -7.01 2.29
N THR A 273 10.24 -6.55 1.93
CA THR A 273 10.59 -6.32 0.52
C THR A 273 11.16 -7.57 -0.16
N THR A 274 11.11 -7.56 -1.49
CA THR A 274 11.80 -8.55 -2.33
C THR A 274 13.29 -8.62 -1.99
N GLU A 275 13.93 -7.47 -1.79
CA GLU A 275 15.36 -7.39 -1.49
C GLU A 275 15.72 -7.90 -0.08
N MET A 276 14.80 -7.80 0.89
CA MET A 276 14.99 -8.45 2.20
C MET A 276 15.01 -9.97 2.07
N ILE A 277 14.14 -10.51 1.23
CA ILE A 277 14.12 -11.94 0.93
C ILE A 277 15.40 -12.34 0.15
N ASP A 278 15.82 -11.54 -0.83
CA ASP A 278 17.05 -11.75 -1.59
C ASP A 278 18.26 -11.98 -0.67
N LEU A 279 18.42 -11.16 0.38
CA LEU A 279 19.52 -11.28 1.33
C LEU A 279 19.57 -12.65 2.03
N GLY A 280 18.41 -13.28 2.23
CA GLY A 280 18.30 -14.58 2.92
C GLY A 280 18.44 -15.79 2.01
N ILE A 281 18.05 -15.70 0.72
CA ILE A 281 17.95 -16.87 -0.16
C ILE A 281 18.82 -16.83 -1.41
N MET A 282 19.34 -15.67 -1.82
CA MET A 282 20.35 -15.61 -2.88
C MET A 282 21.73 -15.95 -2.35
N ALA A 283 22.52 -16.65 -3.15
CA ALA A 283 23.86 -17.11 -2.76
C ALA A 283 24.87 -15.95 -2.74
N ASP A 284 24.87 -15.13 -1.69
CA ASP A 284 25.94 -14.15 -1.42
C ASP A 284 26.94 -14.78 -0.44
N PRO A 285 28.17 -15.13 -0.89
CA PRO A 285 29.17 -15.75 -0.02
C PRO A 285 29.57 -14.90 1.19
N LYS A 286 29.44 -13.57 1.09
CA LYS A 286 29.73 -12.64 2.21
C LYS A 286 28.68 -12.70 3.31
N ILE A 287 27.43 -12.98 2.97
CA ILE A 287 26.32 -13.09 3.92
C ILE A 287 26.13 -14.52 4.37
N GLN A 288 25.97 -15.44 3.41
CA GLN A 288 25.59 -16.83 3.67
C GLN A 288 26.76 -17.74 4.10
N GLY A 289 27.99 -17.41 3.67
CA GLY A 289 29.16 -18.27 3.94
C GLY A 289 28.92 -19.69 3.42
N LYS A 290 29.04 -20.69 4.31
CA LYS A 290 28.74 -22.10 4.03
C LYS A 290 27.26 -22.49 4.20
N TRP A 291 26.42 -21.60 4.69
CA TRP A 291 25.02 -21.86 5.04
C TRP A 291 24.05 -21.39 3.95
N THR A 292 24.40 -21.60 2.71
CA THR A 292 23.54 -21.31 1.57
C THR A 292 22.20 -22.05 1.71
N PRO A 293 21.06 -21.41 1.44
CA PRO A 293 19.76 -22.08 1.43
C PRO A 293 19.78 -23.30 0.52
N LYS A 294 19.01 -24.33 0.87
CA LYS A 294 18.85 -25.53 0.05
C LYS A 294 17.65 -25.40 -0.88
N ALA A 295 17.63 -26.16 -1.96
CA ALA A 295 16.42 -26.33 -2.75
C ALA A 295 15.27 -26.85 -1.86
N PRO A 296 14.01 -26.44 -2.08
CA PRO A 296 13.54 -25.61 -3.19
C PRO A 296 13.65 -24.09 -2.96
N SER A 297 13.97 -23.63 -1.75
CA SER A 297 14.00 -22.20 -1.41
C SER A 297 15.13 -21.42 -2.10
N LEU A 298 16.22 -22.09 -2.47
CA LEU A 298 17.37 -21.46 -3.11
C LEU A 298 16.99 -20.77 -4.42
N VAL A 299 17.51 -19.55 -4.61
CA VAL A 299 17.43 -18.77 -5.85
C VAL A 299 18.82 -18.62 -6.42
N GLU A 300 19.04 -19.20 -7.59
CA GLU A 300 20.34 -19.18 -8.28
C GLU A 300 20.45 -18.06 -9.31
N SER A 301 19.30 -17.56 -9.79
CA SER A 301 19.25 -16.56 -10.86
C SER A 301 18.53 -15.30 -10.39
N VAL A 302 19.11 -14.14 -10.69
CA VAL A 302 18.48 -12.83 -10.43
C VAL A 302 17.21 -12.61 -11.24
N ILE A 303 16.99 -13.39 -12.31
CA ILE A 303 15.77 -13.39 -13.13
C ILE A 303 14.85 -14.58 -12.82
N ASP A 304 14.94 -15.16 -11.61
CA ASP A 304 13.99 -16.19 -11.15
C ASP A 304 12.56 -15.64 -11.20
N ASN A 305 11.61 -16.44 -11.70
CA ASN A 305 10.21 -16.01 -11.90
C ASN A 305 9.51 -15.63 -10.58
N ARG A 306 9.89 -16.26 -9.45
CA ARG A 306 9.38 -15.94 -8.11
C ARG A 306 9.80 -14.52 -7.71
N ARG A 307 11.09 -14.18 -7.92
CA ARG A 307 11.64 -12.85 -7.65
C ARG A 307 10.99 -11.77 -8.55
N ILE A 308 10.89 -12.06 -9.83
CA ILE A 308 10.29 -11.13 -10.79
C ILE A 308 8.81 -10.87 -10.48
N ARG A 309 8.04 -11.91 -10.11
CA ARG A 309 6.64 -11.73 -9.68
C ARG A 309 6.53 -10.85 -8.42
N SER A 310 7.42 -11.03 -7.47
CA SER A 310 7.47 -10.18 -6.28
C SER A 310 7.71 -8.71 -6.64
N PHE A 311 8.62 -8.38 -7.57
CA PHE A 311 8.80 -7.03 -8.08
C PHE A 311 7.54 -6.49 -8.80
N ILE A 312 6.87 -7.31 -9.60
CA ILE A 312 5.62 -6.92 -10.26
C ILE A 312 4.57 -6.53 -9.21
N ILE A 313 4.38 -7.35 -8.19
CA ILE A 313 3.42 -7.09 -7.12
C ILE A 313 3.81 -5.84 -6.34
N SER A 314 5.10 -5.66 -6.02
CA SER A 314 5.60 -4.45 -5.36
C SER A 314 5.27 -3.18 -6.15
N LYS A 315 5.46 -3.20 -7.47
CA LYS A 315 5.12 -2.06 -8.33
C LYS A 315 3.61 -1.80 -8.38
N LEU A 316 2.80 -2.87 -8.50
CA LEU A 316 1.34 -2.76 -8.51
C LEU A 316 0.81 -2.21 -7.17
N VAL A 317 1.33 -2.68 -6.04
CA VAL A 317 0.93 -2.18 -4.71
C VAL A 317 1.37 -0.73 -4.50
N ALA A 318 2.57 -0.37 -4.94
CA ALA A 318 3.02 1.02 -4.88
C ALA A 318 2.09 1.98 -5.64
N SER A 319 1.59 1.56 -6.79
CA SER A 319 0.65 2.37 -7.59
C SER A 319 -0.71 2.56 -6.93
N LEU A 320 -1.14 1.62 -6.08
CA LEU A 320 -2.37 1.79 -5.29
C LEU A 320 -2.31 3.04 -4.40
N SER A 321 -1.13 3.39 -3.88
CA SER A 321 -0.93 4.61 -3.08
C SER A 321 -1.05 5.88 -3.92
N ASP A 322 -0.78 5.80 -5.22
CA ASP A 322 -0.99 6.89 -6.17
C ASP A 322 -2.43 6.93 -6.73
N GLY A 323 -3.28 5.97 -6.34
CA GLY A 323 -4.68 5.84 -6.75
C GLY A 323 -4.92 4.90 -7.94
N ASP A 324 -3.86 4.35 -8.54
CA ASP A 324 -3.97 3.51 -9.73
C ASP A 324 -4.12 2.03 -9.37
N THR A 325 -5.09 1.36 -9.96
CA THR A 325 -5.32 -0.08 -9.79
C THR A 325 -4.81 -0.90 -10.97
N LEU A 326 -4.25 -0.26 -11.98
CA LEU A 326 -3.84 -0.83 -13.25
C LEU A 326 -2.58 -0.14 -13.76
N ILE A 327 -1.56 -0.90 -14.18
CA ILE A 327 -0.32 -0.37 -14.75
C ILE A 327 -0.05 -0.98 -16.11
N SER A 328 0.50 -0.20 -17.05
CA SER A 328 0.91 -0.72 -18.35
C SER A 328 2.04 -1.74 -18.21
N ALA A 329 2.02 -2.80 -19.04
CA ALA A 329 3.08 -3.81 -19.05
C ALA A 329 4.47 -3.19 -19.33
N ASN A 330 4.53 -2.17 -20.20
CA ASN A 330 5.77 -1.47 -20.50
C ASN A 330 6.36 -0.75 -19.28
N GLU A 331 5.51 -0.14 -18.44
CA GLU A 331 5.96 0.53 -17.22
C GLU A 331 6.49 -0.49 -16.20
N ILE A 332 5.85 -1.65 -16.09
CA ILE A 332 6.32 -2.75 -15.25
C ILE A 332 7.66 -3.29 -15.76
N GLU A 333 7.80 -3.50 -17.06
CA GLU A 333 9.08 -3.94 -17.65
C GLU A 333 10.20 -2.95 -17.42
N LEU A 334 9.96 -1.65 -17.54
CA LEU A 334 10.94 -0.61 -17.23
C LEU A 334 11.35 -0.65 -15.75
N TYR A 335 10.37 -0.76 -14.86
CA TYR A 335 10.63 -0.89 -13.43
C TYR A 335 11.48 -2.12 -13.08
N ILE A 336 11.16 -3.28 -13.65
CA ILE A 336 11.96 -4.51 -13.44
C ILE A 336 13.38 -4.33 -14.00
N LYS A 337 13.54 -3.69 -15.16
CA LYS A 337 14.87 -3.38 -15.71
C LYS A 337 15.69 -2.52 -14.76
N ASP A 338 15.07 -1.54 -14.13
CA ASP A 338 15.74 -0.69 -13.13
C ASP A 338 16.15 -1.49 -11.89
N CYS A 339 15.30 -2.41 -11.40
CA CYS A 339 15.64 -3.31 -10.31
C CYS A 339 16.81 -4.24 -10.65
N LEU A 340 16.82 -4.81 -11.85
CA LEU A 340 17.86 -5.72 -12.33
C LEU A 340 19.18 -5.02 -12.72
N ALA A 341 19.12 -3.73 -13.06
CA ALA A 341 20.32 -2.95 -13.40
C ALA A 341 21.31 -2.85 -12.24
N ALA A 342 20.82 -2.95 -10.99
CA ALA A 342 21.68 -3.04 -9.80
C ALA A 342 22.56 -4.29 -9.82
N ASP A 343 22.09 -5.38 -10.43
CA ASP A 343 22.75 -6.67 -10.55
C ASP A 343 23.51 -6.83 -11.89
N ASN A 344 23.57 -5.80 -12.73
CA ASN A 344 24.09 -5.84 -14.10
C ASN A 344 23.41 -6.88 -15.01
N HIS A 345 22.13 -7.12 -14.80
CA HIS A 345 21.33 -8.05 -15.59
C HIS A 345 20.25 -7.34 -16.39
N GLN A 346 19.79 -7.97 -17.45
CA GLN A 346 18.69 -7.50 -18.29
C GLN A 346 17.57 -8.53 -18.31
N LEU A 347 16.33 -8.03 -18.32
CA LEU A 347 15.18 -8.90 -18.50
C LEU A 347 15.15 -9.42 -19.96
N PRO A 348 15.04 -10.73 -20.18
CA PRO A 348 14.91 -11.29 -21.52
C PRO A 348 13.69 -10.72 -22.25
N TYR A 349 13.79 -10.60 -23.58
CA TYR A 349 12.65 -10.18 -24.39
C TYR A 349 11.46 -11.13 -24.19
N ASN A 350 10.25 -10.57 -24.08
CA ASN A 350 9.01 -11.31 -23.81
C ASN A 350 9.00 -12.15 -22.50
N TYR A 351 9.87 -11.87 -21.54
CA TYR A 351 9.94 -12.63 -20.29
C TYR A 351 8.59 -12.72 -19.55
N LEU A 352 7.86 -11.60 -19.46
CA LEU A 352 6.55 -11.56 -18.80
C LEU A 352 5.54 -12.49 -19.46
N MET A 353 5.51 -12.51 -20.81
CA MET A 353 4.60 -13.38 -21.55
C MET A 353 4.99 -14.87 -21.46
N SER A 354 6.28 -15.16 -21.44
CA SER A 354 6.78 -16.54 -21.28
C SER A 354 6.49 -17.13 -19.91
N ASN A 355 6.38 -16.29 -18.88
CA ASN A 355 6.07 -16.70 -17.50
C ASN A 355 4.64 -16.30 -17.07
N LYS A 356 3.77 -16.03 -18.05
CA LYS A 356 2.43 -15.50 -17.80
C LYS A 356 1.62 -16.34 -16.81
N GLU A 357 1.60 -17.65 -16.95
CA GLU A 357 0.83 -18.56 -16.10
C GLU A 357 1.20 -18.39 -14.62
N PHE A 358 2.49 -18.36 -14.30
CA PHE A 358 2.98 -18.15 -12.94
C PHE A 358 2.68 -16.73 -12.41
N ILE A 359 2.82 -15.71 -13.26
CA ILE A 359 2.52 -14.32 -12.88
C ILE A 359 1.02 -14.14 -12.62
N GLU A 360 0.15 -14.79 -13.42
CA GLU A 360 -1.30 -14.72 -13.29
C GLU A 360 -1.88 -15.50 -12.08
N GLU A 361 -1.06 -16.19 -11.30
CA GLU A 361 -1.53 -16.72 -10.00
C GLU A 361 -1.98 -15.60 -9.05
N LYS A 362 -1.30 -14.45 -9.05
CA LYS A 362 -1.56 -13.29 -8.16
C LYS A 362 -2.00 -12.02 -8.92
N THR A 363 -1.81 -11.97 -10.23
CA THR A 363 -2.11 -10.82 -11.08
C THR A 363 -3.00 -11.23 -12.24
N ILE A 364 -3.46 -10.27 -13.04
CA ILE A 364 -4.19 -10.51 -14.28
C ILE A 364 -3.66 -9.61 -15.38
N TYR A 365 -3.42 -10.18 -16.56
CA TYR A 365 -3.17 -9.43 -17.77
C TYR A 365 -4.48 -8.97 -18.40
N LEU A 366 -4.59 -7.68 -18.65
CA LEU A 366 -5.70 -7.06 -19.36
C LEU A 366 -5.21 -6.59 -20.72
N ASN A 367 -5.69 -7.23 -21.76
CA ASN A 367 -5.39 -6.86 -23.13
C ASN A 367 -6.57 -6.07 -23.73
N THR A 368 -6.29 -4.86 -24.17
CA THR A 368 -7.12 -4.12 -25.11
C THR A 368 -6.40 -4.08 -26.47
N ASP A 369 -7.11 -3.79 -27.55
CA ASP A 369 -6.60 -3.92 -28.93
C ASP A 369 -5.18 -3.35 -29.18
N ASP A 370 -4.77 -2.34 -28.39
CA ASP A 370 -3.48 -1.67 -28.52
C ASP A 370 -2.64 -1.60 -27.23
N ARG A 371 -3.14 -2.14 -26.11
CA ARG A 371 -2.48 -1.96 -24.81
C ARG A 371 -2.56 -3.22 -23.94
N CYS A 372 -1.43 -3.59 -23.37
CA CYS A 372 -1.35 -4.61 -22.34
C CYS A 372 -1.08 -3.96 -20.98
N ALA A 373 -1.84 -4.35 -19.96
CA ALA A 373 -1.70 -3.85 -18.60
C ALA A 373 -1.84 -4.99 -17.60
N LEU A 374 -1.28 -4.80 -16.39
CA LEU A 374 -1.40 -5.74 -15.29
C LEU A 374 -2.16 -5.09 -14.13
N GLN A 375 -2.90 -5.93 -13.44
CA GLN A 375 -3.69 -5.59 -12.25
C GLN A 375 -3.54 -6.69 -11.20
N LEU A 376 -3.57 -6.34 -9.91
CA LEU A 376 -3.69 -7.34 -8.85
C LEU A 376 -5.03 -8.08 -8.99
N LYS A 377 -5.01 -9.39 -8.76
CA LYS A 377 -6.19 -10.26 -8.88
C LYS A 377 -7.33 -9.81 -7.98
N GLU A 378 -7.02 -9.40 -6.76
CA GLU A 378 -7.98 -8.83 -5.80
C GLU A 378 -8.74 -7.63 -6.39
N TYR A 379 -8.01 -6.66 -6.98
CA TYR A 379 -8.64 -5.48 -7.57
C TYR A 379 -9.45 -5.78 -8.83
N LYS A 380 -9.06 -6.81 -9.58
CA LYS A 380 -9.86 -7.30 -10.70
C LYS A 380 -11.18 -7.91 -10.23
N GLU A 381 -11.16 -8.69 -9.16
CA GLU A 381 -12.37 -9.26 -8.55
C GLU A 381 -13.31 -8.19 -8.00
N ILE A 382 -12.74 -7.15 -7.36
CA ILE A 382 -13.48 -5.97 -6.90
C ILE A 382 -14.15 -5.26 -8.10
N ASP A 383 -13.39 -4.98 -9.17
CA ASP A 383 -13.91 -4.30 -10.37
C ASP A 383 -15.03 -5.12 -11.04
N ASP A 384 -14.83 -6.41 -11.25
CA ASP A 384 -15.82 -7.29 -11.85
C ASP A 384 -17.10 -7.36 -11.01
N TYR A 385 -16.97 -7.42 -9.67
CA TYR A 385 -18.11 -7.40 -8.78
C TYR A 385 -18.88 -6.08 -8.86
N LEU A 386 -18.21 -4.94 -8.76
CA LEU A 386 -18.83 -3.63 -8.83
C LEU A 386 -19.49 -3.40 -10.19
N ARG A 387 -18.81 -3.74 -11.27
CA ARG A 387 -19.32 -3.67 -12.65
C ARG A 387 -20.61 -4.50 -12.81
N LYS A 388 -20.60 -5.73 -12.31
CA LYS A 388 -21.79 -6.62 -12.34
C LYS A 388 -22.98 -6.01 -11.58
N ILE A 389 -22.74 -5.49 -10.37
CA ILE A 389 -23.80 -4.89 -9.54
C ILE A 389 -24.34 -3.62 -10.18
N PHE A 390 -23.46 -2.68 -10.56
CA PHE A 390 -23.90 -1.38 -11.09
C PHE A 390 -24.59 -1.53 -12.43
N LYS A 391 -24.03 -2.30 -13.38
CA LYS A 391 -24.64 -2.57 -14.67
C LYS A 391 -25.98 -3.30 -14.51
N GLY A 392 -26.01 -4.34 -13.67
CA GLY A 392 -27.22 -5.13 -13.44
C GLY A 392 -28.35 -4.34 -12.79
N ARG A 393 -28.04 -3.31 -11.99
CA ARG A 393 -29.05 -2.44 -11.38
C ARG A 393 -29.43 -1.27 -12.27
N ALA A 394 -28.50 -0.65 -12.97
CA ALA A 394 -28.78 0.44 -13.93
C ALA A 394 -29.67 0.00 -15.09
N SER A 395 -29.60 -1.29 -15.47
CA SER A 395 -30.41 -1.90 -16.53
C SER A 395 -31.81 -2.37 -16.08
N LYS A 396 -32.26 -2.02 -14.87
CA LYS A 396 -33.55 -2.49 -14.34
C LYS A 396 -34.32 -1.37 -13.65
N ASP A 397 -35.64 -1.35 -13.85
CA ASP A 397 -36.54 -0.50 -13.11
C ASP A 397 -37.01 -1.12 -11.79
N VAL A 398 -37.50 -0.28 -10.91
CA VAL A 398 -38.18 -0.68 -9.69
C VAL A 398 -39.56 -1.21 -10.05
N LYS A 399 -40.01 -2.28 -9.38
CA LYS A 399 -41.32 -2.90 -9.66
C LYS A 399 -42.51 -1.95 -9.44
N SER A 400 -42.37 -1.00 -8.54
CA SER A 400 -43.42 -0.02 -8.21
C SER A 400 -42.83 1.37 -8.23
N PRO A 401 -42.84 2.06 -9.39
CA PRO A 401 -42.37 3.44 -9.46
C PRO A 401 -43.28 4.38 -8.65
N LEU A 402 -42.68 5.40 -8.03
CA LEU A 402 -43.39 6.38 -7.26
C LEU A 402 -44.19 7.30 -8.19
N LYS A 403 -45.44 7.62 -7.79
CA LYS A 403 -46.31 8.58 -8.48
C LYS A 403 -46.60 9.73 -7.51
N GLU A 404 -45.73 10.72 -7.51
CA GLU A 404 -45.81 11.89 -6.65
C GLU A 404 -45.92 13.17 -7.47
N ASP A 405 -46.56 14.23 -6.94
CA ASP A 405 -46.43 15.57 -7.51
C ASP A 405 -45.10 16.21 -7.13
N TRP A 406 -44.04 15.76 -7.85
CA TRP A 406 -42.70 16.25 -7.61
C TRP A 406 -42.54 17.75 -7.77
N ASN A 407 -43.38 18.42 -8.60
CA ASN A 407 -43.31 19.84 -8.80
C ASN A 407 -43.65 20.58 -7.49
N THR A 408 -44.74 20.23 -6.86
CA THR A 408 -45.15 20.79 -5.57
C THR A 408 -44.14 20.49 -4.47
N ILE A 409 -43.63 19.24 -4.42
CA ILE A 409 -42.66 18.81 -3.40
C ILE A 409 -41.33 19.56 -3.54
N VAL A 410 -40.82 19.73 -4.75
CA VAL A 410 -39.56 20.44 -5.01
C VAL A 410 -39.68 21.90 -4.70
N LYS A 411 -40.76 22.59 -5.16
CA LYS A 411 -41.01 23.99 -4.84
C LYS A 411 -41.04 24.24 -3.32
N ALA A 412 -41.71 23.37 -2.57
CA ALA A 412 -41.76 23.42 -1.11
C ALA A 412 -40.43 23.03 -0.41
N SER A 413 -39.41 22.55 -1.15
CA SER A 413 -38.11 22.13 -0.62
C SER A 413 -37.01 23.16 -0.91
N ILE A 414 -37.28 24.19 -1.70
CA ILE A 414 -36.34 25.27 -2.01
C ILE A 414 -36.68 26.46 -1.10
N ASP A 415 -35.80 26.79 -0.20
CA ASP A 415 -35.94 27.94 0.68
C ASP A 415 -35.86 29.23 -0.16
N GLY A 416 -36.87 30.09 -0.07
CA GLY A 416 -36.96 31.35 -0.85
C GLY A 416 -37.33 31.17 -2.33
N TYR A 417 -38.06 30.10 -2.68
CA TYR A 417 -38.55 29.89 -4.05
C TYR A 417 -39.35 31.10 -4.55
N ASN A 418 -38.96 31.61 -5.73
CA ASN A 418 -39.66 32.71 -6.40
C ASN A 418 -40.03 32.28 -7.83
N GLU A 419 -41.34 32.20 -8.08
CA GLU A 419 -41.86 31.74 -9.38
C GLU A 419 -41.60 32.75 -10.54
N ALA A 420 -41.40 34.03 -10.21
CA ALA A 420 -41.04 35.04 -11.21
C ALA A 420 -39.59 34.90 -11.70
N ASN A 421 -38.72 34.22 -10.96
CA ASN A 421 -37.32 34.02 -11.31
C ASN A 421 -37.16 32.81 -12.25
N GLU A 422 -36.71 33.08 -13.47
CA GLU A 422 -36.50 32.04 -14.50
C GLU A 422 -35.49 30.97 -14.07
N ARG A 423 -34.42 31.35 -13.36
CA ARG A 423 -33.43 30.39 -12.82
C ARG A 423 -34.05 29.45 -11.79
N CYS A 424 -34.97 29.96 -10.94
CA CYS A 424 -35.72 29.13 -10.00
C CYS A 424 -36.62 28.12 -10.71
N ARG A 425 -37.33 28.54 -11.75
CA ARG A 425 -38.18 27.63 -12.56
C ARG A 425 -37.36 26.53 -13.23
N ASN A 426 -36.21 26.89 -13.84
CA ASN A 426 -35.35 25.95 -14.51
C ASN A 426 -34.69 24.94 -13.51
N ALA A 427 -34.30 25.42 -12.32
CA ALA A 427 -33.79 24.56 -11.27
C ALA A 427 -34.84 23.56 -10.76
N VAL A 428 -36.11 24.01 -10.60
CA VAL A 428 -37.23 23.12 -10.23
C VAL A 428 -37.43 22.06 -11.32
N ALA A 429 -37.50 22.48 -12.61
CA ALA A 429 -37.69 21.56 -13.72
C ALA A 429 -36.59 20.49 -13.80
N ASP A 430 -35.34 20.86 -13.62
CA ASP A 430 -34.22 19.92 -13.56
C ASP A 430 -34.34 18.90 -12.41
N GLN A 431 -34.73 19.38 -11.22
CA GLN A 431 -34.91 18.51 -10.06
C GLN A 431 -36.12 17.59 -10.16
N VAL A 432 -37.24 18.08 -10.70
CA VAL A 432 -38.43 17.25 -10.97
C VAL A 432 -38.08 16.11 -11.92
N LYS A 433 -37.45 16.44 -13.04
CA LYS A 433 -37.01 15.43 -14.01
C LYS A 433 -36.05 14.41 -13.38
N ALA A 434 -35.13 14.87 -12.52
CA ALA A 434 -34.23 13.99 -11.78
C ALA A 434 -34.99 13.03 -10.87
N LEU A 435 -35.93 13.54 -10.08
CA LEU A 435 -36.75 12.74 -9.14
C LEU A 435 -37.61 11.71 -9.85
N GLU A 436 -38.30 12.09 -10.93
CA GLU A 436 -39.11 11.16 -11.76
C GLU A 436 -38.25 9.98 -12.23
N MET A 437 -37.04 10.25 -12.72
CA MET A 437 -36.14 9.25 -13.24
C MET A 437 -35.58 8.35 -12.12
N PHE A 438 -35.13 8.94 -11.00
CA PHE A 438 -34.57 8.17 -9.89
C PHE A 438 -35.59 7.32 -9.16
N CYS A 439 -36.85 7.75 -9.16
CA CYS A 439 -37.92 6.96 -8.58
C CYS A 439 -38.24 5.71 -9.38
N SER A 440 -37.94 5.68 -10.67
CA SER A 440 -38.17 4.52 -11.54
C SER A 440 -36.98 3.54 -11.57
N LYS A 441 -35.74 3.98 -11.33
CA LYS A 441 -34.53 3.17 -11.50
C LYS A 441 -34.04 2.48 -10.22
N ARG A 442 -33.44 1.31 -10.37
CA ARG A 442 -32.79 0.61 -9.25
C ARG A 442 -31.42 1.16 -8.89
N LEU A 443 -30.74 1.81 -9.82
CA LEU A 443 -29.51 2.57 -9.62
C LEU A 443 -29.64 3.89 -10.33
N SER A 444 -29.29 4.97 -9.63
CA SER A 444 -29.28 6.32 -10.18
C SER A 444 -28.04 7.08 -9.73
N VAL A 445 -27.47 7.87 -10.62
CA VAL A 445 -26.29 8.70 -10.38
C VAL A 445 -26.67 10.17 -10.54
N LEU A 446 -26.64 10.93 -9.45
CA LEU A 446 -26.84 12.36 -9.42
C LEU A 446 -25.49 13.08 -9.41
N ALA A 447 -25.13 13.64 -10.54
CA ALA A 447 -23.89 14.39 -10.69
C ALA A 447 -24.14 15.89 -10.75
N GLY A 448 -23.26 16.67 -10.12
CA GLY A 448 -23.31 18.13 -10.21
C GLY A 448 -22.26 18.79 -9.34
N PRO A 449 -21.80 20.00 -9.72
CA PRO A 449 -20.86 20.78 -8.92
C PRO A 449 -21.46 21.20 -7.57
N ALA A 450 -20.63 21.78 -6.71
CA ALA A 450 -21.08 22.29 -5.42
C ALA A 450 -22.13 23.40 -5.62
N GLY A 451 -23.22 23.37 -4.83
CA GLY A 451 -24.28 24.41 -4.90
C GLY A 451 -25.43 24.15 -5.88
N THR A 452 -25.37 23.08 -6.70
CA THR A 452 -26.43 22.78 -7.70
C THR A 452 -27.73 22.18 -7.12
N GLY A 453 -27.88 22.13 -5.80
CA GLY A 453 -29.11 21.67 -5.19
C GLY A 453 -29.22 20.17 -4.94
N LYS A 454 -28.10 19.44 -4.93
CA LYS A 454 -28.05 18.00 -4.53
C LYS A 454 -28.73 17.78 -3.18
N THR A 455 -28.52 18.69 -2.24
CA THR A 455 -29.17 18.72 -0.91
C THR A 455 -30.67 18.86 -1.00
N THR A 456 -31.14 19.77 -1.86
CA THR A 456 -32.59 20.01 -2.10
C THR A 456 -33.24 18.78 -2.72
N PHE A 457 -32.56 18.12 -3.63
CA PHE A 457 -33.02 16.86 -4.21
C PHE A 457 -33.26 15.78 -3.14
N VAL A 458 -32.30 15.57 -2.24
CA VAL A 458 -32.46 14.57 -1.14
C VAL A 458 -33.63 14.98 -0.23
N LYS A 459 -33.73 16.26 0.12
CA LYS A 459 -34.82 16.79 0.95
C LYS A 459 -36.20 16.54 0.31
N ALA A 460 -36.32 16.76 -1.01
CA ALA A 460 -37.54 16.50 -1.76
C ALA A 460 -37.87 15.01 -1.83
N PHE A 461 -36.88 14.16 -2.12
CA PHE A 461 -37.02 12.69 -2.17
C PHE A 461 -37.55 12.14 -0.84
N LEU A 462 -36.98 12.56 0.29
CA LEU A 462 -37.34 12.10 1.62
C LEU A 462 -38.73 12.57 2.10
N LYS A 463 -39.33 13.59 1.44
CA LYS A 463 -40.70 14.05 1.74
C LYS A 463 -41.78 13.12 1.20
N SER A 464 -41.46 12.24 0.23
CA SER A 464 -42.45 11.30 -0.31
C SER A 464 -42.95 10.34 0.78
N PRO A 465 -44.28 10.19 0.97
CA PRO A 465 -44.87 9.29 1.93
C PRO A 465 -44.47 7.82 1.69
N GLN A 466 -44.40 7.41 0.43
CA GLN A 466 -44.01 6.06 0.09
C GLN A 466 -42.53 5.77 0.43
N ILE A 467 -41.63 6.73 0.17
CA ILE A 467 -40.20 6.62 0.54
C ILE A 467 -40.02 6.54 2.06
N LYS A 468 -40.81 7.31 2.81
CA LYS A 468 -40.83 7.20 4.28
C LYS A 468 -41.26 5.82 4.75
N ALA A 469 -42.30 5.25 4.15
CA ALA A 469 -42.79 3.91 4.48
C ALA A 469 -41.79 2.81 4.10
N GLU A 470 -41.07 2.93 2.99
CA GLU A 470 -40.04 1.99 2.53
C GLU A 470 -38.76 2.05 3.37
N GLY A 471 -38.53 3.15 4.06
CA GLY A 471 -37.29 3.43 4.79
C GLY A 471 -36.12 3.83 3.87
N THR A 472 -35.25 4.67 4.38
CA THR A 472 -34.06 5.15 3.66
C THR A 472 -32.83 5.10 4.56
N LEU A 473 -31.74 4.50 4.08
CA LEU A 473 -30.42 4.56 4.68
C LEU A 473 -29.65 5.71 4.04
N LEU A 474 -29.18 6.65 4.89
CA LEU A 474 -28.42 7.81 4.46
C LEU A 474 -26.95 7.63 4.84
N LEU A 475 -26.06 7.62 3.86
CA LEU A 475 -24.62 7.39 4.04
C LEU A 475 -23.78 8.52 3.44
N ALA A 476 -22.68 8.83 4.10
CA ALA A 476 -21.66 9.77 3.62
C ALA A 476 -20.26 9.31 4.01
N PRO A 477 -19.19 9.65 3.26
CA PRO A 477 -17.83 9.24 3.60
C PRO A 477 -17.27 9.96 4.83
N THR A 478 -17.68 11.21 5.08
CA THR A 478 -17.12 12.06 6.14
C THR A 478 -18.17 12.51 7.17
N GLY A 479 -17.69 12.82 8.39
CA GLY A 479 -18.54 13.36 9.46
C GLY A 479 -19.24 14.68 9.06
N LYS A 480 -18.54 15.56 8.34
CA LYS A 480 -19.11 16.84 7.85
C LYS A 480 -20.25 16.61 6.84
N ALA A 481 -20.04 15.70 5.88
CA ALA A 481 -21.07 15.33 4.91
C ALA A 481 -22.26 14.63 5.60
N ARG A 482 -22.00 13.76 6.59
CA ARG A 482 -23.03 13.12 7.40
C ARG A 482 -23.94 14.14 8.12
N VAL A 483 -23.34 15.13 8.79
CA VAL A 483 -24.10 16.18 9.50
C VAL A 483 -24.97 16.98 8.52
N ARG A 484 -24.40 17.37 7.37
CA ARG A 484 -25.14 18.05 6.30
C ARG A 484 -26.32 17.21 5.80
N LEU A 485 -26.10 15.92 5.58
CA LEU A 485 -27.11 14.97 5.11
C LEU A 485 -28.21 14.74 6.17
N GLY A 486 -27.81 14.61 7.44
CA GLY A 486 -28.74 14.42 8.57
C GLY A 486 -29.68 15.63 8.81
N ASN A 487 -29.19 16.83 8.57
CA ASN A 487 -30.01 18.05 8.71
C ASN A 487 -31.13 18.19 7.66
N MET A 488 -31.18 17.29 6.66
CA MET A 488 -32.21 17.30 5.63
C MET A 488 -33.49 16.56 6.03
N SER A 489 -33.40 15.69 7.03
CA SER A 489 -34.55 14.94 7.55
C SER A 489 -34.45 14.85 9.06
N ALA A 490 -35.45 15.34 9.77
CA ALA A 490 -35.52 15.24 11.24
C ALA A 490 -35.72 13.77 11.71
N ASP A 491 -36.30 12.95 10.83
CA ASP A 491 -36.76 11.60 11.17
C ASP A 491 -35.74 10.49 10.82
N ILE A 492 -34.65 10.80 10.08
CA ILE A 492 -33.71 9.79 9.57
C ILE A 492 -32.29 10.13 9.98
N GLN A 493 -31.66 9.25 10.74
CA GLN A 493 -30.25 9.38 11.12
C GLN A 493 -29.34 9.06 9.95
N ALA A 494 -28.52 10.02 9.53
CA ALA A 494 -27.43 9.78 8.60
C ALA A 494 -26.21 9.18 9.33
N LEU A 495 -25.51 8.27 8.67
CA LEU A 495 -24.30 7.62 9.20
C LEU A 495 -23.10 7.91 8.29
N THR A 496 -21.90 7.88 8.86
CA THR A 496 -20.73 7.70 8.01
C THR A 496 -20.66 6.25 7.52
N ILE A 497 -20.01 6.04 6.35
CA ILE A 497 -19.81 4.69 5.82
C ILE A 497 -19.08 3.82 6.84
N ALA A 498 -18.02 4.34 7.47
CA ALA A 498 -17.30 3.63 8.53
C ALA A 498 -18.23 3.25 9.70
N GLN A 499 -19.07 4.17 10.20
CA GLN A 499 -20.05 3.88 11.26
C GLN A 499 -21.06 2.79 10.84
N PHE A 500 -21.51 2.84 9.59
CA PHE A 500 -22.41 1.82 9.06
C PHE A 500 -21.73 0.45 8.97
N LEU A 501 -20.56 0.39 8.37
CA LEU A 501 -19.78 -0.85 8.22
C LEU A 501 -19.43 -1.47 9.59
N THR A 502 -19.02 -0.64 10.55
CA THR A 502 -18.78 -1.07 11.95
C THR A 502 -20.03 -1.73 12.57
N ARG A 503 -21.19 -1.08 12.43
CA ARG A 503 -22.45 -1.63 12.99
C ARG A 503 -22.85 -2.96 12.36
N GLN A 504 -22.48 -3.20 11.11
CA GLN A 504 -22.73 -4.44 10.40
C GLN A 504 -21.61 -5.48 10.58
N GLY A 505 -20.47 -5.14 11.23
CA GLY A 505 -19.31 -6.01 11.39
C GLY A 505 -18.49 -6.18 10.11
N PHE A 506 -18.45 -5.15 9.26
CA PHE A 506 -17.68 -5.06 8.01
C PHE A 506 -16.51 -4.07 8.13
N PHE A 507 -15.99 -3.88 9.33
CA PHE A 507 -14.87 -2.96 9.61
C PHE A 507 -13.93 -3.61 10.60
N ASP A 508 -12.67 -3.67 10.23
CA ASP A 508 -11.59 -4.15 11.09
C ASP A 508 -11.00 -2.97 11.87
N TRP A 509 -11.03 -3.06 13.19
CA TRP A 509 -10.53 -2.02 14.08
C TRP A 509 -9.01 -2.08 14.29
N ASP A 510 -8.38 -3.21 14.07
CA ASP A 510 -6.94 -3.38 14.22
C ASP A 510 -6.21 -2.71 13.05
N THR A 511 -6.72 -2.91 11.84
CA THR A 511 -6.20 -2.28 10.62
C THR A 511 -6.86 -0.95 10.28
N MET A 512 -7.94 -0.58 10.97
CA MET A 512 -8.77 0.61 10.69
C MET A 512 -9.31 0.66 9.26
N THR A 513 -9.60 -0.50 8.66
CA THR A 513 -10.04 -0.63 7.27
C THR A 513 -11.36 -1.37 7.10
N PRO A 514 -12.13 -1.07 6.02
CA PRO A 514 -13.27 -1.89 5.62
C PRO A 514 -12.83 -3.31 5.23
N CYS A 515 -13.55 -4.32 5.72
CA CYS A 515 -13.30 -5.73 5.44
C CYS A 515 -14.61 -6.48 5.19
N VAL A 516 -14.53 -7.62 4.51
CA VAL A 516 -15.67 -8.52 4.31
C VAL A 516 -15.50 -9.72 5.25
N PRO A 517 -16.33 -9.87 6.30
CA PRO A 517 -16.21 -10.98 7.24
C PRO A 517 -16.61 -12.30 6.58
N GLU A 518 -16.14 -13.44 7.12
CA GLU A 518 -16.48 -14.77 6.63
C GLU A 518 -17.98 -15.04 6.64
N ASP A 519 -18.68 -14.56 7.66
CA ASP A 519 -20.12 -14.68 7.81
C ASP A 519 -20.92 -13.51 7.21
N ALA A 520 -20.35 -12.81 6.22
CA ALA A 520 -20.92 -11.63 5.56
C ALA A 520 -22.39 -11.79 5.14
N GLU A 521 -22.77 -12.97 4.62
CA GLU A 521 -24.15 -13.24 4.17
C GLU A 521 -25.19 -13.11 5.31
N LYS A 522 -24.80 -13.41 6.55
CA LYS A 522 -25.68 -13.30 7.73
C LYS A 522 -25.79 -11.90 8.28
N ARG A 523 -24.84 -11.03 7.95
CA ARG A 523 -24.72 -9.67 8.48
C ARG A 523 -25.24 -8.58 7.55
N LYS A 524 -25.79 -8.95 6.39
CA LYS A 524 -26.30 -8.00 5.42
C LYS A 524 -27.42 -7.13 5.97
N TYR A 525 -27.30 -5.84 5.74
CA TYR A 525 -28.31 -4.86 6.14
C TYR A 525 -29.57 -4.95 5.27
N CYS A 526 -30.73 -5.11 5.91
CA CYS A 526 -32.05 -5.21 5.27
C CYS A 526 -33.08 -4.20 5.80
N GLY A 527 -32.66 -3.24 6.65
CA GLY A 527 -33.56 -2.34 7.39
C GLY A 527 -34.21 -1.22 6.56
N ALA A 528 -33.79 -1.00 5.31
CA ALA A 528 -34.37 0.03 4.43
C ALA A 528 -34.39 -0.47 2.98
N LYS A 529 -35.32 0.07 2.17
CA LYS A 529 -35.42 -0.26 0.74
C LYS A 529 -34.73 0.77 -0.16
N ASN A 530 -34.37 1.91 0.37
CA ASN A 530 -33.69 2.97 -0.36
C ASN A 530 -32.34 3.26 0.33
N VAL A 531 -31.29 3.43 -0.46
CA VAL A 531 -29.95 3.80 0.02
C VAL A 531 -29.49 5.02 -0.75
N ILE A 532 -29.14 6.07 -0.04
CA ILE A 532 -28.54 7.29 -0.60
C ILE A 532 -27.13 7.40 -0.06
N ILE A 533 -26.19 7.55 -0.98
CA ILE A 533 -24.77 7.75 -0.66
C ILE A 533 -24.36 9.10 -1.23
N ASP A 534 -24.05 10.06 -0.34
CA ASP A 534 -23.60 11.41 -0.73
C ASP A 534 -22.06 11.45 -0.78
N GLU A 535 -21.51 12.39 -1.55
CA GLU A 535 -20.06 12.57 -1.78
C GLU A 535 -19.33 11.30 -2.25
N CYS A 536 -19.98 10.54 -3.15
CA CYS A 536 -19.43 9.27 -3.67
C CYS A 536 -18.07 9.39 -4.38
N SER A 537 -17.71 10.60 -4.83
CA SER A 537 -16.40 10.88 -5.44
C SER A 537 -15.20 10.64 -4.52
N MET A 538 -15.45 10.56 -3.21
CA MET A 538 -14.40 10.30 -2.20
C MET A 538 -14.19 8.80 -1.89
N LEU A 539 -14.97 7.90 -2.47
CA LEU A 539 -14.92 6.46 -2.16
C LEU A 539 -13.96 5.71 -3.08
N THR A 540 -13.10 4.91 -2.49
CA THR A 540 -12.20 3.99 -3.20
C THR A 540 -12.96 2.77 -3.75
N CYS A 541 -12.31 1.96 -4.58
CA CYS A 541 -12.86 0.69 -5.06
C CYS A 541 -13.17 -0.26 -3.90
N LYS A 542 -12.30 -0.34 -2.89
CA LYS A 542 -12.49 -1.21 -1.72
C LYS A 542 -13.66 -0.74 -0.85
N ASP A 543 -13.80 0.58 -0.63
CA ASP A 543 -14.94 1.14 0.11
C ASP A 543 -16.28 0.76 -0.54
N PHE A 544 -16.40 0.98 -1.85
CA PHE A 544 -17.62 0.61 -2.59
C PHE A 544 -17.87 -0.90 -2.55
N TYR A 545 -16.83 -1.70 -2.73
CA TYR A 545 -16.95 -3.16 -2.71
C TYR A 545 -17.49 -3.66 -1.38
N VAL A 546 -16.87 -3.26 -0.27
CA VAL A 546 -17.29 -3.67 1.08
C VAL A 546 -18.68 -3.14 1.40
N LEU A 547 -18.97 -1.89 1.03
CA LEU A 547 -20.31 -1.31 1.21
C LEU A 547 -21.39 -2.11 0.45
N MET A 548 -21.14 -2.47 -0.81
CA MET A 548 -22.11 -3.27 -1.58
C MET A 548 -22.25 -4.70 -1.03
N LYS A 549 -21.21 -5.28 -0.43
CA LYS A 549 -21.26 -6.57 0.26
C LYS A 549 -22.07 -6.51 1.55
N ALA A 550 -21.99 -5.39 2.28
CA ALA A 550 -22.72 -5.19 3.53
C ALA A 550 -24.24 -4.94 3.34
N LEU A 551 -24.69 -4.66 2.11
CA LEU A 551 -26.08 -4.40 1.80
C LEU A 551 -26.80 -5.65 1.27
N ASP A 552 -28.04 -5.92 1.71
CA ASP A 552 -28.90 -6.91 1.06
C ASP A 552 -29.49 -6.34 -0.23
N LEU A 553 -28.71 -6.44 -1.29
CA LEU A 553 -29.06 -5.89 -2.62
C LEU A 553 -30.34 -6.50 -3.21
N LYS A 554 -30.86 -7.63 -2.69
CA LYS A 554 -32.12 -8.23 -3.15
C LYS A 554 -33.31 -7.44 -2.64
N ASN A 555 -33.24 -7.01 -1.37
CA ASN A 555 -34.29 -6.25 -0.70
C ASN A 555 -34.25 -4.74 -0.98
N ILE A 556 -33.10 -4.20 -1.38
CA ILE A 556 -32.96 -2.79 -1.72
C ILE A 556 -33.57 -2.51 -3.09
N ASN A 557 -34.55 -1.61 -3.11
CA ASN A 557 -35.20 -1.14 -4.32
C ASN A 557 -34.32 -0.15 -5.07
N ARG A 558 -33.83 0.90 -4.40
CA ARG A 558 -33.10 2.03 -5.02
C ARG A 558 -31.75 2.27 -4.35
N ILE A 559 -30.72 2.45 -5.17
CA ILE A 559 -29.42 2.99 -4.75
C ILE A 559 -29.23 4.30 -5.51
N ILE A 560 -29.04 5.40 -4.78
CA ILE A 560 -28.82 6.73 -5.31
C ILE A 560 -27.41 7.15 -4.92
N LEU A 561 -26.55 7.31 -5.92
CA LEU A 561 -25.18 7.77 -5.76
C LEU A 561 -25.10 9.25 -6.10
N ILE A 562 -24.64 10.06 -5.16
CA ILE A 562 -24.55 11.52 -5.31
C ILE A 562 -23.08 11.93 -5.19
N GLY A 563 -22.61 12.74 -6.15
CA GLY A 563 -21.23 13.20 -6.13
C GLY A 563 -20.91 14.15 -7.27
N ASP A 564 -19.65 14.49 -7.38
CA ASP A 564 -19.11 15.28 -8.48
C ASP A 564 -17.93 14.52 -9.11
N PRO A 565 -18.09 13.95 -10.32
CA PRO A 565 -17.06 13.14 -10.96
C PRO A 565 -15.80 13.94 -11.35
N PHE A 566 -15.82 15.26 -11.24
CA PHE A 566 -14.72 16.17 -11.56
C PHE A 566 -14.03 16.74 -10.32
N GLN A 567 -14.46 16.36 -9.11
CA GLN A 567 -13.73 16.64 -7.88
C GLN A 567 -12.45 15.81 -7.77
N LEU A 568 -11.62 16.14 -6.77
CA LEU A 568 -10.43 15.36 -6.46
C LEU A 568 -10.77 13.87 -6.29
N PRO A 569 -9.91 12.98 -6.81
CA PRO A 569 -10.11 11.54 -6.65
C PRO A 569 -10.05 11.11 -5.17
N PRO A 570 -10.51 9.91 -4.85
CA PRO A 570 -10.38 9.33 -3.52
C PRO A 570 -8.91 9.30 -3.06
N ILE A 571 -8.70 9.35 -1.75
CA ILE A 571 -7.40 9.04 -1.16
C ILE A 571 -7.30 7.52 -1.07
N GLY A 572 -6.64 6.89 -2.04
CA GLY A 572 -6.51 5.45 -2.16
C GLY A 572 -6.97 4.92 -3.52
N PRO A 573 -6.95 3.57 -3.70
CA PRO A 573 -7.01 2.96 -5.01
C PRO A 573 -8.39 3.07 -5.69
N GLY A 574 -8.34 3.51 -6.94
CA GLY A 574 -9.46 3.57 -7.86
C GLY A 574 -10.38 4.77 -7.66
N ARG A 575 -11.22 5.03 -8.68
CA ARG A 575 -12.22 6.11 -8.68
C ARG A 575 -13.57 5.61 -9.22
N PRO A 576 -14.18 4.64 -8.56
CA PRO A 576 -15.31 3.88 -9.11
C PRO A 576 -16.54 4.73 -9.42
N PHE A 577 -16.76 5.83 -8.69
CA PHE A 577 -17.85 6.75 -8.99
C PHE A 577 -17.65 7.49 -10.32
N ALA A 578 -16.45 8.01 -10.57
CA ALA A 578 -16.13 8.70 -11.83
C ALA A 578 -16.17 7.72 -13.02
N ASP A 579 -15.66 6.50 -12.82
CA ASP A 579 -15.64 5.47 -13.86
C ASP A 579 -17.07 4.99 -14.18
N LEU A 580 -17.92 4.78 -13.17
CA LEU A 580 -19.33 4.47 -13.35
C LEU A 580 -20.05 5.60 -14.10
N PHE A 581 -19.80 6.85 -13.70
CA PHE A 581 -20.41 8.02 -14.35
C PHE A 581 -20.03 8.08 -15.83
N ASN A 582 -18.73 7.92 -16.18
CA ASN A 582 -18.25 7.93 -17.55
C ASN A 582 -18.82 6.74 -18.35
N TYR A 583 -18.80 5.53 -17.78
CA TYR A 583 -19.40 4.35 -18.40
C TYR A 583 -20.87 4.54 -18.76
N LEU A 584 -21.67 5.08 -17.85
CA LEU A 584 -23.09 5.32 -18.11
C LEU A 584 -23.30 6.46 -19.10
N LYS A 585 -22.54 7.55 -18.98
CA LYS A 585 -22.64 8.74 -19.85
C LYS A 585 -22.33 8.42 -21.32
N ASP A 586 -21.25 7.65 -21.55
CA ASP A 586 -20.72 7.37 -22.87
C ASP A 586 -21.31 6.07 -23.46
N ASN A 587 -22.25 5.43 -22.77
CA ASN A 587 -22.88 4.20 -23.21
C ASN A 587 -23.77 4.44 -24.43
N LYS A 588 -23.77 3.49 -25.39
CA LYS A 588 -24.63 3.52 -26.57
C LYS A 588 -26.11 3.28 -26.22
N ASP A 589 -26.36 2.51 -25.17
CA ASP A 589 -27.73 2.23 -24.69
C ASP A 589 -28.31 3.46 -23.96
N GLU A 590 -29.34 4.03 -24.55
CA GLU A 590 -30.04 5.19 -24.01
C GLU A 590 -30.67 4.89 -22.62
N TYR A 591 -31.10 3.68 -22.42
CA TYR A 591 -31.68 3.25 -21.15
C TYR A 591 -30.64 3.29 -20.02
N LEU A 592 -29.41 2.87 -20.24
CA LEU A 592 -28.30 3.00 -19.28
C LEU A 592 -27.92 4.46 -19.06
N ARG A 593 -27.88 5.28 -20.13
CA ARG A 593 -27.62 6.72 -20.00
C ARG A 593 -28.67 7.42 -19.13
N SER A 594 -29.92 6.96 -19.15
CA SER A 594 -31.01 7.53 -18.35
C SER A 594 -30.83 7.32 -16.84
N ALA A 595 -29.87 6.49 -16.39
CA ALA A 595 -29.53 6.36 -14.98
C ALA A 595 -28.70 7.54 -14.45
N ILE A 596 -28.25 8.46 -15.31
CA ILE A 596 -27.53 9.67 -14.89
C ILE A 596 -28.39 10.90 -15.06
N THR A 597 -28.35 11.76 -14.04
CA THR A 597 -28.82 13.15 -14.16
C THR A 597 -27.74 14.12 -13.70
N LYS A 598 -27.57 15.19 -14.49
CA LYS A 598 -26.71 16.33 -14.15
C LYS A 598 -27.57 17.49 -13.74
N LEU A 599 -27.39 17.98 -12.51
CA LEU A 599 -27.95 19.24 -12.09
C LEU A 599 -27.10 20.40 -12.62
N ARG A 600 -27.70 21.30 -13.39
CA ARG A 600 -26.99 22.36 -14.13
C ARG A 600 -27.07 23.71 -13.45
N TYR A 601 -28.17 24.00 -12.71
CA TYR A 601 -28.45 25.31 -12.16
C TYR A 601 -27.97 25.42 -10.71
N VAL A 602 -27.21 26.47 -10.40
CA VAL A 602 -26.72 26.76 -9.05
C VAL A 602 -27.82 27.42 -8.23
N VAL A 603 -28.32 26.71 -7.21
CA VAL A 603 -29.42 27.18 -6.36
C VAL A 603 -28.92 28.11 -5.24
N ARG A 604 -27.65 28.04 -4.82
CA ARG A 604 -27.09 28.86 -3.73
C ARG A 604 -27.04 30.36 -4.02
N THR A 605 -26.83 30.75 -5.27
CA THR A 605 -26.72 32.15 -5.67
C THR A 605 -28.08 32.87 -5.83
N ILE A 606 -29.18 32.13 -5.69
CA ILE A 606 -30.52 32.69 -5.78
C ILE A 606 -30.84 33.55 -4.54
N ASN A 607 -30.27 33.24 -3.38
CA ASN A 607 -30.56 33.90 -2.11
C ASN A 607 -29.54 35.00 -1.73
N THR A 608 -28.43 35.17 -2.43
CA THR A 608 -27.36 36.12 -2.05
C THR A 608 -27.33 37.39 -2.89
N GLY A 609 -28.21 37.57 -3.89
CA GLY A 609 -28.31 38.82 -4.65
C GLY A 609 -27.07 39.21 -5.46
N ASP A 610 -26.03 38.38 -5.51
CA ASP A 610 -24.82 38.64 -6.28
C ASP A 610 -25.00 38.16 -7.73
N SER A 611 -24.98 39.12 -8.62
CA SER A 611 -25.06 39.02 -10.08
C SER A 611 -23.76 38.43 -10.68
#